data_434e9835251426c6bc2f44ccc8c202fe
#
_entry.id   434e9835251426c6bc2f44ccc8c202fe
#
_cell.length_a   1.000
_cell.length_b   1.000
_cell.length_c   1.000
_cell.angle_alpha   90.00
_cell.angle_beta   90.00
_cell.angle_gamma   90.00
#
_symmetry.space_group_name_H-M   'P 1'
#
loop_
_entity.id
_entity.type
_entity.pdbx_description
1 polymer ?
#
loop_
_entity_poly.entity_id
_entity_poly.type
_entity_poly.pdbx_seq_one_letter_code
_entity_poly.pdbx_strand_id
1 'polypeptide(L)'
;MARTAWATTYYHFFMNALNRHADLDMAYFPAEKKFDVSKLRDKFDIILLWENHPWGSPDELSGIQNLDIPVICRVNDAHDAIKKGKIAYHEKYKIDHYFGYFSDRFFHEYYPKNFKYKVIFYGVEPKLYENLTPYSKRIKERILCSGAIARRNLTGRLRDILRGNDSIFQHHYKLRTMCTELPYVDYTTTLQHEFINDKYSLLLMQYSASIAADTIAPVVKYWENPAAGCLTFMEVTERNQASILGFEDGKNAVFINEKNYEKKFSDYISDPNNPKWSEIAENGRDYTMNNLTNDVAADSLAELFKEYIK
;
A
#
# COMPACT_ATOMS: atom_id res chain seq x y z
N MET A 1 -4.23 -13.91 13.32
CA MET A 1 -3.74 -12.54 13.48
C MET A 1 -4.17 -11.99 14.84
N ALA A 2 -3.31 -11.38 15.62
CA ALA A 2 -3.76 -10.76 16.86
C ALA A 2 -4.75 -9.63 16.52
N ARG A 3 -5.89 -9.59 17.20
CA ARG A 3 -6.97 -8.60 16.96
C ARG A 3 -6.46 -7.14 16.97
N THR A 4 -5.44 -6.86 17.77
CA THR A 4 -4.78 -5.56 17.84
C THR A 4 -4.04 -5.18 16.56
N ALA A 5 -3.33 -6.11 15.91
CA ALA A 5 -2.65 -5.85 14.64
C ALA A 5 -3.64 -5.65 13.49
N TRP A 6 -4.76 -6.37 13.50
CA TRP A 6 -5.87 -6.18 12.55
C TRP A 6 -6.47 -4.77 12.67
N ALA A 7 -6.79 -4.34 13.89
CA ALA A 7 -7.47 -3.06 14.12
C ALA A 7 -6.56 -1.82 13.92
N THR A 8 -5.25 -2.01 13.84
CA THR A 8 -4.28 -0.91 13.73
C THR A 8 -3.67 -0.73 12.35
N THR A 9 -4.11 -1.51 11.35
CA THR A 9 -3.60 -1.45 9.98
C THR A 9 -4.72 -1.26 8.97
N TYR A 10 -4.42 -0.61 7.83
CA TYR A 10 -5.37 -0.46 6.71
C TYR A 10 -5.85 -1.81 6.12
N TYR A 11 -5.19 -2.90 6.41
CA TYR A 11 -5.61 -4.26 6.04
C TYR A 11 -6.96 -4.66 6.63
N HIS A 12 -7.32 -4.11 7.78
CA HIS A 12 -8.65 -4.28 8.37
C HIS A 12 -9.78 -3.91 7.40
N PHE A 13 -9.62 -2.82 6.68
CA PHE A 13 -10.62 -2.37 5.71
C PHE A 13 -10.70 -3.29 4.49
N PHE A 14 -9.58 -3.81 4.03
CA PHE A 14 -9.58 -4.80 2.94
C PHE A 14 -10.27 -6.10 3.35
N MET A 15 -10.04 -6.59 4.57
CA MET A 15 -10.75 -7.76 5.09
C MET A 15 -12.26 -7.50 5.23
N ASN A 16 -12.66 -6.27 5.59
CA ASN A 16 -14.08 -5.89 5.60
C ASN A 16 -14.68 -5.86 4.18
N ALA A 17 -13.92 -5.47 3.17
CA ALA A 17 -14.36 -5.54 1.78
C ALA A 17 -14.60 -6.98 1.34
N LEU A 18 -13.71 -7.91 1.67
CA LEU A 18 -13.92 -9.34 1.41
C LEU A 18 -15.17 -9.89 2.11
N ASN A 19 -15.44 -9.44 3.36
CA ASN A 19 -16.66 -9.87 4.09
C ASN A 19 -17.97 -9.37 3.48
N ARG A 20 -17.96 -8.23 2.80
CA ARG A 20 -19.17 -7.67 2.17
C ARG A 20 -19.31 -8.06 0.71
N HIS A 21 -18.34 -8.75 0.13
CA HIS A 21 -18.39 -9.22 -1.25
C HIS A 21 -19.44 -10.34 -1.40
N ALA A 22 -20.31 -10.22 -2.40
CA ALA A 22 -21.47 -11.10 -2.54
C ALA A 22 -21.13 -12.58 -2.83
N ASP A 23 -19.99 -12.81 -3.51
CA ASP A 23 -19.56 -14.15 -3.92
C ASP A 23 -18.64 -14.83 -2.88
N LEU A 24 -18.33 -14.18 -1.75
CA LEU A 24 -17.39 -14.68 -0.77
C LEU A 24 -18.06 -14.94 0.59
N ASP A 25 -17.91 -16.15 1.11
CA ASP A 25 -18.23 -16.50 2.50
C ASP A 25 -16.93 -16.67 3.29
N MET A 26 -16.60 -15.69 4.13
CA MET A 26 -15.31 -15.57 4.79
C MET A 26 -15.35 -16.05 6.24
N ALA A 27 -14.57 -17.09 6.56
CA ALA A 27 -14.32 -17.52 7.94
C ALA A 27 -12.89 -17.16 8.38
N TYR A 28 -12.75 -16.59 9.58
CA TYR A 28 -11.45 -16.12 10.10
C TYR A 28 -10.98 -17.01 11.24
N PHE A 29 -9.73 -17.43 11.14
CA PHE A 29 -9.07 -18.23 12.17
C PHE A 29 -7.88 -17.43 12.75
N PRO A 30 -7.69 -17.44 14.08
CA PRO A 30 -6.55 -16.76 14.69
C PRO A 30 -5.23 -17.40 14.22
N ALA A 31 -4.22 -16.56 13.97
CA ALA A 31 -2.87 -17.03 13.67
C ALA A 31 -2.19 -17.51 14.95
N GLU A 32 -2.51 -18.72 15.38
CA GLU A 32 -1.83 -19.42 16.47
C GLU A 32 -0.49 -19.99 15.98
N LYS A 33 0.41 -20.39 16.91
CA LYS A 33 1.68 -21.01 16.53
C LYS A 33 1.50 -22.23 15.64
N LYS A 34 0.45 -23.00 15.88
CA LYS A 34 0.14 -24.22 15.13
C LYS A 34 -1.36 -24.26 14.84
N PHE A 35 -1.69 -24.51 13.58
CA PHE A 35 -3.07 -24.70 13.16
C PHE A 35 -3.22 -25.98 12.36
N ASP A 36 -4.20 -26.81 12.75
CA ASP A 36 -4.53 -28.04 12.05
C ASP A 36 -5.52 -27.75 10.93
N VAL A 37 -5.02 -27.72 9.68
CA VAL A 37 -5.81 -27.42 8.49
C VAL A 37 -6.73 -28.58 8.05
N SER A 38 -6.59 -29.77 8.62
CA SER A 38 -7.50 -30.88 8.32
C SER A 38 -8.96 -30.58 8.70
N LYS A 39 -9.14 -29.65 9.65
CA LYS A 39 -10.46 -29.13 10.07
C LYS A 39 -11.18 -28.32 8.98
N LEU A 40 -10.46 -27.89 7.93
CA LEU A 40 -10.99 -27.11 6.82
C LEU A 40 -11.49 -27.99 5.68
N ARG A 41 -11.13 -29.29 5.66
CA ARG A 41 -11.51 -30.23 4.61
C ARG A 41 -13.02 -30.26 4.41
N ASP A 42 -13.46 -30.25 3.17
CA ASP A 42 -14.86 -30.29 2.74
C ASP A 42 -15.76 -29.15 3.30
N LYS A 43 -15.13 -28.08 3.81
CA LYS A 43 -15.82 -26.91 4.36
C LYS A 43 -15.46 -25.59 3.68
N PHE A 44 -14.31 -25.55 3.03
CA PHE A 44 -13.79 -24.34 2.40
C PHE A 44 -13.14 -24.68 1.08
N ASP A 45 -13.33 -23.80 0.10
CA ASP A 45 -12.79 -23.96 -1.25
C ASP A 45 -11.38 -23.37 -1.38
N ILE A 46 -11.03 -22.37 -0.57
CA ILE A 46 -9.76 -21.63 -0.63
C ILE A 46 -9.25 -21.36 0.79
N ILE A 47 -7.93 -21.46 0.97
CA ILE A 47 -7.24 -20.96 2.16
C ILE A 47 -6.56 -19.63 1.78
N LEU A 48 -6.97 -18.54 2.43
CA LEU A 48 -6.33 -17.24 2.29
C LEU A 48 -5.35 -17.00 3.44
N LEU A 49 -4.06 -16.98 3.13
CA LEU A 49 -3.02 -16.61 4.09
C LEU A 49 -2.75 -15.11 4.03
N TRP A 50 -2.74 -14.50 5.21
CA TRP A 50 -2.46 -13.07 5.33
C TRP A 50 -1.02 -12.69 4.97
N GLU A 51 -0.08 -13.59 5.22
CA GLU A 51 1.33 -13.44 4.85
C GLU A 51 2.04 -14.80 4.83
N ASN A 52 3.05 -14.95 4.00
CA ASN A 52 3.92 -16.12 3.95
C ASN A 52 5.04 -16.06 5.02
N HIS A 53 4.72 -15.66 6.23
CA HIS A 53 5.65 -15.54 7.34
C HIS A 53 4.90 -15.63 8.67
N PRO A 54 5.48 -16.17 9.75
CA PRO A 54 4.84 -16.35 11.05
C PRO A 54 4.24 -15.11 11.70
N TRP A 55 4.61 -13.93 11.25
CA TRP A 55 4.05 -12.68 11.77
C TRP A 55 2.56 -12.50 11.47
N GLY A 56 2.09 -13.02 10.34
CA GLY A 56 0.70 -12.92 9.90
C GLY A 56 0.00 -14.25 9.65
N SER A 57 0.71 -15.38 9.82
CA SER A 57 0.21 -16.73 9.62
C SER A 57 0.75 -17.65 10.72
N PRO A 58 0.15 -18.84 10.97
CA PRO A 58 0.71 -19.80 11.92
C PRO A 58 2.14 -20.24 11.56
N ASP A 59 2.95 -20.53 12.57
CA ASP A 59 4.28 -21.10 12.35
C ASP A 59 4.22 -22.46 11.64
N GLU A 60 3.17 -23.22 11.91
CA GLU A 60 2.92 -24.56 11.36
C GLU A 60 1.47 -24.71 10.94
N LEU A 61 1.26 -25.15 9.70
CA LEU A 61 -0.02 -25.62 9.16
C LEU A 61 -0.01 -27.14 9.09
N SER A 62 -0.42 -27.80 10.19
CA SER A 62 -0.41 -29.27 10.26
C SER A 62 -1.38 -29.87 9.26
N GLY A 63 -0.93 -30.85 8.47
CA GLY A 63 -1.76 -31.55 7.49
C GLY A 63 -1.90 -30.84 6.15
N ILE A 64 -1.28 -29.68 5.93
CA ILE A 64 -1.40 -28.90 4.68
C ILE A 64 -0.96 -29.68 3.44
N GLN A 65 0.06 -30.54 3.56
CA GLN A 65 0.56 -31.35 2.45
C GLN A 65 -0.46 -32.41 1.95
N ASN A 66 -1.40 -32.79 2.81
CA ASN A 66 -2.44 -33.79 2.52
C ASN A 66 -3.80 -33.15 2.24
N LEU A 67 -3.86 -31.83 2.11
CA LEU A 67 -5.08 -31.08 1.86
C LEU A 67 -5.12 -30.62 0.40
N ASP A 68 -6.23 -30.90 -0.28
CA ASP A 68 -6.46 -30.50 -1.67
C ASP A 68 -7.33 -29.23 -1.73
N ILE A 69 -6.95 -28.22 -0.95
CA ILE A 69 -7.55 -26.89 -0.97
C ILE A 69 -6.44 -25.90 -1.40
N PRO A 70 -6.67 -25.11 -2.45
CA PRO A 70 -5.69 -24.12 -2.90
C PRO A 70 -5.37 -23.08 -1.83
N VAL A 71 -4.10 -22.70 -1.76
CA VAL A 71 -3.59 -21.71 -0.80
C VAL A 71 -3.19 -20.45 -1.53
N ILE A 72 -3.92 -19.38 -1.31
CA ILE A 72 -3.63 -18.04 -1.85
C ILE A 72 -3.01 -17.19 -0.74
N CYS A 73 -1.92 -16.51 -1.05
CA CYS A 73 -1.16 -15.79 -0.02
C CYS A 73 -0.88 -14.33 -0.41
N ARG A 74 -1.18 -13.41 0.49
CA ARG A 74 -0.78 -12.02 0.33
C ARG A 74 0.73 -11.85 0.55
N VAL A 75 1.36 -11.01 -0.27
CA VAL A 75 2.75 -10.59 -0.09
C VAL A 75 2.80 -9.22 0.59
N ASN A 76 3.54 -9.16 1.69
CA ASN A 76 3.92 -7.91 2.32
C ASN A 76 5.43 -7.74 2.21
N ASP A 77 5.92 -6.50 1.97
CA ASP A 77 7.34 -6.17 1.93
C ASP A 77 8.16 -7.22 1.15
N ALA A 78 7.94 -7.33 -0.17
CA ALA A 78 8.60 -8.30 -1.03
C ALA A 78 10.15 -8.21 -0.92
N HIS A 79 10.70 -6.99 -0.74
CA HIS A 79 12.13 -6.75 -0.58
C HIS A 79 12.74 -7.42 0.66
N ASP A 80 11.92 -7.82 1.64
CA ASP A 80 12.36 -8.56 2.83
C ASP A 80 12.39 -10.09 2.63
N ALA A 81 11.97 -10.60 1.47
CA ALA A 81 11.73 -12.03 1.25
C ALA A 81 12.97 -12.90 1.55
N ILE A 82 14.13 -12.48 1.05
CA ILE A 82 15.40 -13.19 1.27
C ILE A 82 15.83 -13.04 2.73
N LYS A 83 15.88 -11.81 3.24
CA LYS A 83 16.35 -11.49 4.59
C LYS A 83 15.54 -12.21 5.69
N LYS A 84 14.23 -12.32 5.49
CA LYS A 84 13.30 -12.96 6.44
C LYS A 84 13.01 -14.43 6.12
N GLY A 85 13.67 -15.00 5.11
CA GLY A 85 13.47 -16.40 4.72
C GLY A 85 12.05 -16.73 4.23
N LYS A 86 11.31 -15.72 3.70
CA LYS A 86 9.91 -15.89 3.29
C LYS A 86 9.73 -16.90 2.15
N ILE A 87 10.75 -17.07 1.31
CA ILE A 87 10.72 -18.01 0.17
C ILE A 87 10.50 -19.46 0.64
N ALA A 88 11.15 -19.84 1.76
CA ALA A 88 11.02 -21.20 2.32
C ALA A 88 9.58 -21.55 2.75
N TYR A 89 8.74 -20.56 2.99
CA TYR A 89 7.34 -20.79 3.36
C TYR A 89 6.45 -21.14 2.16
N HIS A 90 6.93 -21.01 0.92
CA HIS A 90 6.18 -21.44 -0.27
C HIS A 90 5.84 -22.93 -0.18
N GLU A 91 6.86 -23.77 -0.07
CA GLU A 91 6.68 -25.22 0.08
C GLU A 91 6.02 -25.58 1.43
N LYS A 92 6.45 -24.90 2.51
CA LYS A 92 5.95 -25.16 3.85
C LYS A 92 4.45 -24.95 3.99
N TYR A 93 3.91 -23.93 3.35
CA TYR A 93 2.48 -23.62 3.37
C TYR A 93 1.73 -24.10 2.12
N LYS A 94 2.40 -24.79 1.18
CA LYS A 94 1.83 -25.25 -0.09
C LYS A 94 1.12 -24.12 -0.84
N ILE A 95 1.82 -22.96 -1.00
CA ILE A 95 1.20 -21.77 -1.60
C ILE A 95 1.09 -21.95 -3.11
N ASP A 96 -0.12 -21.83 -3.65
CA ASP A 96 -0.43 -21.96 -5.07
C ASP A 96 -0.33 -20.65 -5.83
N HIS A 97 -0.66 -19.50 -5.17
CA HIS A 97 -0.66 -18.19 -5.78
C HIS A 97 -0.39 -17.09 -4.76
N TYR A 98 0.37 -16.10 -5.18
CA TYR A 98 0.59 -14.88 -4.39
C TYR A 98 -0.18 -13.70 -4.97
N PHE A 99 -0.52 -12.73 -4.13
CA PHE A 99 -1.03 -11.44 -4.57
C PHE A 99 -0.50 -10.30 -3.71
N GLY A 100 -0.51 -9.09 -4.26
CA GLY A 100 -0.09 -7.87 -3.56
C GLY A 100 -0.13 -6.67 -4.50
N TYR A 101 0.24 -5.49 -4.02
CA TYR A 101 0.18 -4.24 -4.79
C TYR A 101 1.49 -3.86 -5.49
N PHE A 102 2.52 -4.71 -5.41
CA PHE A 102 3.75 -4.49 -6.16
C PHE A 102 3.57 -4.89 -7.63
N SER A 103 4.41 -4.35 -8.52
CA SER A 103 4.45 -4.86 -9.89
C SER A 103 4.94 -6.30 -9.93
N ASP A 104 4.55 -7.04 -10.96
CA ASP A 104 5.04 -8.39 -11.22
C ASP A 104 6.58 -8.43 -11.30
N ARG A 105 7.18 -7.45 -11.99
CA ARG A 105 8.64 -7.31 -12.06
C ARG A 105 9.26 -7.14 -10.68
N PHE A 106 8.70 -6.27 -9.82
CA PHE A 106 9.22 -6.04 -8.46
C PHE A 106 9.07 -7.28 -7.58
N PHE A 107 7.94 -7.98 -7.65
CA PHE A 107 7.77 -9.25 -6.96
C PHE A 107 8.86 -10.25 -7.34
N HIS A 108 9.13 -10.43 -8.64
CA HIS A 108 10.11 -11.37 -9.15
C HIS A 108 11.58 -10.92 -9.07
N GLU A 109 11.86 -9.74 -8.54
CA GLU A 109 13.21 -9.38 -8.08
C GLU A 109 13.59 -10.11 -6.79
N TYR A 110 12.60 -10.51 -5.99
CA TYR A 110 12.80 -11.12 -4.66
C TYR A 110 12.24 -12.54 -4.55
N TYR A 111 11.35 -12.93 -5.43
CA TYR A 111 10.75 -14.26 -5.46
C TYR A 111 11.08 -15.00 -6.77
N PRO A 112 11.15 -16.36 -6.74
CA PRO A 112 11.38 -17.18 -7.93
C PRO A 112 10.40 -16.88 -9.06
N LYS A 113 10.88 -16.95 -10.31
CA LYS A 113 10.10 -16.66 -11.53
C LYS A 113 8.94 -17.63 -11.77
N ASN A 114 9.00 -18.82 -11.21
CA ASN A 114 7.94 -19.83 -11.33
C ASN A 114 6.82 -19.66 -10.29
N PHE A 115 6.94 -18.73 -9.34
CA PHE A 115 5.86 -18.46 -8.41
C PHE A 115 4.79 -17.61 -9.10
N LYS A 116 3.52 -18.02 -8.99
CA LYS A 116 2.42 -17.26 -9.56
C LYS A 116 2.13 -16.03 -8.70
N TYR A 117 1.93 -14.89 -9.36
CA TYR A 117 1.65 -13.64 -8.69
C TYR A 117 0.59 -12.82 -9.44
N LYS A 118 -0.32 -12.18 -8.71
CA LYS A 118 -1.33 -11.26 -9.25
C LYS A 118 -1.24 -9.91 -8.55
N VAL A 119 -1.18 -8.85 -9.34
CA VAL A 119 -1.23 -7.48 -8.83
C VAL A 119 -2.66 -7.14 -8.42
N ILE A 120 -2.86 -6.80 -7.14
CA ILE A 120 -4.14 -6.36 -6.59
C ILE A 120 -3.88 -5.16 -5.69
N PHE A 121 -4.40 -3.99 -6.05
CA PHE A 121 -4.28 -2.77 -5.25
C PHE A 121 -5.40 -2.72 -4.21
N TYR A 122 -5.05 -2.59 -2.94
CA TYR A 122 -5.97 -2.48 -1.80
C TYR A 122 -5.47 -1.40 -0.84
N GLY A 123 -6.34 -0.90 0.03
CA GLY A 123 -6.00 0.07 1.08
C GLY A 123 -6.96 1.26 1.17
N VAL A 124 -7.69 1.59 0.08
CA VAL A 124 -8.71 2.65 0.12
C VAL A 124 -10.05 2.07 0.52
N GLU A 125 -10.52 2.43 1.70
CA GLU A 125 -11.89 2.17 2.15
C GLU A 125 -12.80 3.32 1.73
N PRO A 126 -13.76 3.14 0.80
CA PRO A 126 -14.57 4.21 0.25
C PRO A 126 -15.25 5.09 1.30
N LYS A 127 -15.77 4.49 2.36
CA LYS A 127 -16.48 5.19 3.45
C LYS A 127 -15.64 6.26 4.16
N LEU A 128 -14.30 6.10 4.18
CA LEU A 128 -13.41 7.09 4.79
C LEU A 128 -13.24 8.35 3.93
N TYR A 129 -13.70 8.33 2.68
CA TYR A 129 -13.54 9.38 1.67
C TYR A 129 -14.86 9.90 1.11
N GLU A 130 -16.01 9.59 1.73
CA GLU A 130 -17.33 10.06 1.27
C GLU A 130 -17.56 11.54 1.55
N ASN A 131 -17.20 12.03 2.75
CA ASN A 131 -17.49 13.37 3.23
C ASN A 131 -16.26 14.27 3.14
N LEU A 132 -15.88 14.64 1.91
CA LEU A 132 -14.69 15.46 1.70
C LEU A 132 -14.89 16.91 2.16
N THR A 133 -13.85 17.47 2.77
CA THR A 133 -13.73 18.92 2.87
C THR A 133 -13.65 19.52 1.47
N PRO A 134 -14.50 20.50 1.10
CA PRO A 134 -14.42 21.15 -0.20
C PRO A 134 -13.02 21.69 -0.50
N TYR A 135 -12.53 21.49 -1.72
CA TYR A 135 -11.17 21.89 -2.12
C TYR A 135 -10.87 23.37 -1.82
N SER A 136 -11.88 24.25 -1.97
CA SER A 136 -11.78 25.67 -1.67
C SER A 136 -11.53 26.02 -0.21
N LYS A 137 -11.84 25.10 0.72
CA LYS A 137 -11.69 25.30 2.18
C LYS A 137 -10.41 24.66 2.75
N ARG A 138 -9.60 24.03 1.90
CA ARG A 138 -8.37 23.35 2.31
C ARG A 138 -7.19 24.31 2.35
N ILE A 139 -6.13 23.92 3.07
CA ILE A 139 -4.84 24.60 3.06
C ILE A 139 -4.23 24.48 1.66
N LYS A 140 -3.97 25.61 0.99
CA LYS A 140 -3.49 25.68 -0.39
C LYS A 140 -2.03 26.10 -0.51
N GLU A 141 -1.56 26.90 0.44
CA GLU A 141 -0.21 27.49 0.42
C GLU A 141 0.86 26.51 0.94
N ARG A 142 0.45 25.30 1.27
CA ARG A 142 1.32 24.26 1.80
C ARG A 142 1.01 22.92 1.17
N ILE A 143 2.02 22.05 1.13
CA ILE A 143 1.92 20.70 0.59
C ILE A 143 2.17 19.71 1.72
N LEU A 144 1.27 18.76 1.93
CA LEU A 144 1.42 17.75 2.96
C LEU A 144 2.38 16.63 2.51
N CYS A 145 3.40 16.38 3.33
CA CYS A 145 4.26 15.21 3.24
C CYS A 145 4.11 14.36 4.50
N SER A 146 3.72 13.11 4.37
CA SER A 146 3.53 12.21 5.51
C SER A 146 4.34 10.91 5.36
N GLY A 147 4.70 10.32 6.50
CA GLY A 147 5.36 9.02 6.54
C GLY A 147 6.83 9.08 6.92
N ALA A 148 7.49 7.92 6.85
CA ALA A 148 8.90 7.82 7.19
C ALA A 148 9.77 8.60 6.19
N ILE A 149 10.81 9.24 6.72
CA ILE A 149 11.87 9.91 5.96
C ILE A 149 13.23 9.40 6.41
N ALA A 150 14.27 9.63 5.60
CA ALA A 150 15.64 9.35 5.99
C ALA A 150 16.08 10.30 7.12
N ARG A 151 16.97 9.83 7.99
CA ARG A 151 17.51 10.67 9.07
C ARG A 151 18.38 11.79 8.50
N ARG A 152 18.11 13.03 8.94
CA ARG A 152 18.82 14.22 8.45
C ARG A 152 20.15 14.46 9.16
N ASN A 153 20.30 14.04 10.42
CA ASN A 153 21.49 14.29 11.21
C ASN A 153 22.62 13.28 10.93
N LEU A 154 23.85 13.75 10.90
CA LEU A 154 25.04 12.92 10.62
C LEU A 154 25.18 11.73 11.57
N THR A 155 24.91 11.94 12.86
CA THR A 155 24.98 10.88 13.89
C THR A 155 23.93 9.80 13.66
N GLY A 156 22.72 10.20 13.23
CA GLY A 156 21.65 9.26 12.86
C GLY A 156 22.02 8.46 11.61
N ARG A 157 22.58 9.12 10.57
CA ARG A 157 23.06 8.45 9.35
C ARG A 157 24.17 7.44 9.69
N LEU A 158 25.15 7.84 10.50
CA LEU A 158 26.24 6.94 10.92
C LEU A 158 25.70 5.72 11.68
N ARG A 159 24.71 5.92 12.56
CA ARG A 159 24.06 4.83 13.29
C ARG A 159 23.28 3.90 12.37
N ASP A 160 22.64 4.41 11.32
CA ASP A 160 21.91 3.60 10.34
C ASP A 160 22.87 2.79 9.47
N ILE A 161 24.01 3.38 9.06
CA ILE A 161 25.11 2.67 8.38
C ILE A 161 25.63 1.52 9.25
N LEU A 162 25.97 1.78 10.50
CA LEU A 162 26.49 0.78 11.44
C LEU A 162 25.47 -0.35 11.73
N ARG A 163 24.18 -0.08 11.61
CA ARG A 163 23.11 -1.08 11.78
C ARG A 163 22.71 -1.79 10.48
N GLY A 164 23.38 -1.47 9.37
CA GLY A 164 23.02 -2.00 8.04
C GLY A 164 21.68 -1.52 7.52
N ASN A 165 21.11 -0.47 8.11
CA ASN A 165 19.80 0.10 7.74
C ASN A 165 19.91 1.29 6.80
N ASP A 166 21.10 1.84 6.57
CA ASP A 166 21.31 3.07 5.78
C ASP A 166 20.81 2.95 4.34
N SER A 167 21.03 1.79 3.72
CA SER A 167 20.59 1.54 2.36
C SER A 167 19.06 1.58 2.21
N ILE A 168 18.30 1.09 3.20
CA ILE A 168 16.84 1.01 3.13
C ILE A 168 16.23 2.41 3.23
N PHE A 169 16.61 3.20 4.23
CA PHE A 169 16.01 4.53 4.44
C PHE A 169 16.40 5.53 3.37
N GLN A 170 17.65 5.56 2.93
CA GLN A 170 18.07 6.48 1.87
C GLN A 170 17.53 6.08 0.50
N HIS A 171 17.39 4.78 0.21
CA HIS A 171 16.86 4.33 -1.06
C HIS A 171 15.34 4.47 -1.14
N HIS A 172 14.59 4.08 -0.09
CA HIS A 172 13.13 4.15 -0.11
C HIS A 172 12.59 5.58 -0.04
N TYR A 173 13.22 6.45 0.77
CA TYR A 173 12.62 7.73 1.14
C TYR A 173 13.42 8.94 0.66
N LYS A 174 14.28 8.77 -0.36
CA LYS A 174 15.17 9.84 -0.81
C LYS A 174 14.41 11.08 -1.25
N LEU A 175 13.56 10.98 -2.27
CA LEU A 175 12.78 12.11 -2.77
C LEU A 175 11.85 12.68 -1.68
N ARG A 176 11.19 11.83 -0.91
CA ARG A 176 10.34 12.28 0.21
C ARG A 176 11.13 13.12 1.22
N THR A 177 12.35 12.71 1.56
CA THR A 177 13.23 13.46 2.47
C THR A 177 13.61 14.81 1.86
N MET A 178 13.99 14.85 0.58
CA MET A 178 14.29 16.10 -0.13
C MET A 178 13.09 17.07 -0.13
N CYS A 179 11.88 16.57 -0.40
CA CYS A 179 10.66 17.38 -0.37
C CYS A 179 10.44 18.06 0.98
N THR A 180 10.76 17.38 2.10
CA THR A 180 10.55 17.96 3.44
C THR A 180 11.57 19.04 3.82
N GLU A 181 12.54 19.36 2.99
CA GLU A 181 13.47 20.46 3.19
C GLU A 181 12.91 21.80 2.71
N LEU A 182 11.84 21.78 1.93
CA LEU A 182 11.22 22.97 1.38
C LEU A 182 10.31 23.66 2.40
N PRO A 183 10.36 25.01 2.52
CA PRO A 183 9.70 25.76 3.60
C PRO A 183 8.17 25.71 3.57
N TYR A 184 7.59 25.39 2.42
CA TYR A 184 6.13 25.27 2.20
C TYR A 184 5.64 23.81 2.25
N VAL A 185 6.48 22.86 2.63
CA VAL A 185 6.08 21.47 2.83
C VAL A 185 5.88 21.20 4.33
N ASP A 186 4.68 20.83 4.70
CA ASP A 186 4.36 20.36 6.04
C ASP A 186 4.66 18.87 6.16
N TYR A 187 5.45 18.50 7.15
CA TYR A 187 5.82 17.12 7.37
C TYR A 187 5.24 16.56 8.66
N THR A 188 4.67 15.38 8.57
CA THR A 188 4.26 14.60 9.74
C THR A 188 4.61 13.12 9.59
N THR A 189 5.00 12.48 10.70
CA THR A 189 5.22 11.04 10.74
C THR A 189 3.86 10.32 10.73
N THR A 190 3.80 9.10 10.18
CA THR A 190 2.54 8.33 10.14
C THR A 190 2.23 7.55 11.41
N LEU A 191 3.15 7.45 12.35
CA LEU A 191 3.04 6.52 13.49
C LEU A 191 3.06 7.20 14.87
N GLN A 192 3.13 8.52 14.93
CA GLN A 192 3.32 9.26 16.20
C GLN A 192 2.38 10.46 16.36
N HIS A 193 1.25 10.47 15.64
CA HIS A 193 0.24 11.52 15.74
C HIS A 193 -1.16 10.91 15.79
N GLU A 194 -2.16 11.71 16.08
CA GLU A 194 -3.56 11.29 16.24
C GLU A 194 -4.23 10.83 14.93
N PHE A 195 -3.71 11.26 13.76
CA PHE A 195 -4.25 10.96 12.45
C PHE A 195 -3.61 9.67 11.87
N ILE A 196 -3.97 8.53 12.41
CA ILE A 196 -3.54 7.20 11.93
C ILE A 196 -4.75 6.36 11.54
N ASN A 197 -4.56 5.34 10.71
CA ASN A 197 -5.59 4.41 10.25
C ASN A 197 -6.80 5.14 9.66
N ASP A 198 -7.98 4.95 10.24
CA ASP A 198 -9.25 5.55 9.84
C ASP A 198 -9.28 7.08 9.90
N LYS A 199 -8.42 7.70 10.71
CA LYS A 199 -8.30 9.15 10.82
C LYS A 199 -7.33 9.77 9.81
N TYR A 200 -6.57 8.97 9.08
CA TYR A 200 -5.58 9.51 8.13
C TYR A 200 -6.25 10.29 6.98
N SER A 201 -7.42 9.86 6.53
CA SER A 201 -8.23 10.61 5.57
C SER A 201 -8.55 12.02 6.03
N LEU A 202 -8.81 12.23 7.34
CA LEU A 202 -9.10 13.54 7.92
C LEU A 202 -7.90 14.48 7.85
N LEU A 203 -6.68 13.96 8.00
CA LEU A 203 -5.46 14.75 7.79
C LEU A 203 -5.32 15.15 6.33
N LEU A 204 -5.47 14.22 5.41
CA LEU A 204 -5.38 14.47 3.97
C LEU A 204 -6.38 15.54 3.53
N MET A 205 -7.63 15.49 4.02
CA MET A 205 -8.69 16.43 3.68
C MET A 205 -8.44 17.87 4.16
N GLN A 206 -7.45 18.11 5.02
CA GLN A 206 -7.07 19.47 5.43
C GLN A 206 -6.25 20.18 4.34
N TYR A 207 -5.59 19.45 3.45
CA TYR A 207 -4.67 20.00 2.45
C TYR A 207 -5.24 19.86 1.04
N SER A 208 -5.00 20.86 0.20
CA SER A 208 -5.32 20.79 -1.23
C SER A 208 -4.32 19.94 -2.00
N ALA A 209 -3.08 19.83 -1.51
CA ALA A 209 -2.00 19.12 -2.18
C ALA A 209 -1.22 18.23 -1.19
N SER A 210 -0.78 17.07 -1.69
CA SER A 210 -0.01 16.11 -0.91
C SER A 210 1.03 15.37 -1.76
N ILE A 211 2.02 14.75 -1.11
CA ILE A 211 3.12 14.05 -1.75
C ILE A 211 2.96 12.54 -1.54
N ALA A 212 3.00 11.78 -2.63
CA ALA A 212 3.13 10.34 -2.66
C ALA A 212 4.48 9.98 -3.28
N ALA A 213 5.49 9.69 -2.47
CA ALA A 213 6.82 9.38 -2.94
C ALA A 213 7.41 8.19 -2.19
N ASP A 214 7.91 7.23 -2.97
CA ASP A 214 8.73 6.11 -2.54
C ASP A 214 9.59 5.68 -3.72
N THR A 215 10.89 5.68 -3.53
CA THR A 215 11.86 5.50 -4.63
C THR A 215 11.94 4.06 -5.13
N ILE A 216 11.46 3.08 -4.34
CA ILE A 216 11.62 1.65 -4.67
C ILE A 216 10.34 1.03 -5.23
N ALA A 217 9.19 1.32 -4.61
CA ALA A 217 7.90 0.79 -5.02
C ALA A 217 6.76 1.70 -4.56
N PRO A 218 5.63 1.75 -5.28
CA PRO A 218 4.48 2.51 -4.80
C PRO A 218 3.97 1.94 -3.47
N VAL A 219 3.50 2.84 -2.62
CA VAL A 219 2.88 2.53 -1.34
C VAL A 219 1.46 3.10 -1.31
N VAL A 220 0.65 2.67 -0.35
CA VAL A 220 -0.79 3.04 -0.27
C VAL A 220 -1.09 4.54 -0.42
N LYS A 221 -0.17 5.43 -0.07
CA LYS A 221 -0.31 6.88 -0.26
C LYS A 221 -0.53 7.32 -1.71
N TYR A 222 -0.08 6.50 -2.66
CA TYR A 222 -0.27 6.79 -4.08
C TYR A 222 -1.74 6.76 -4.51
N TRP A 223 -2.59 6.06 -3.73
CA TRP A 223 -4.04 6.04 -3.96
C TRP A 223 -4.86 6.59 -2.78
N GLU A 224 -4.34 6.63 -1.54
CA GLU A 224 -5.01 7.31 -0.42
C GLU A 224 -5.08 8.84 -0.63
N ASN A 225 -3.99 9.45 -1.11
CA ASN A 225 -3.93 10.89 -1.32
C ASN A 225 -4.97 11.38 -2.36
N PRO A 226 -5.02 10.80 -3.58
CA PRO A 226 -6.06 11.21 -4.53
C PRO A 226 -7.47 10.78 -4.07
N ALA A 227 -7.67 9.66 -3.38
CA ALA A 227 -8.97 9.29 -2.81
C ALA A 227 -9.52 10.40 -1.88
N ALA A 228 -8.64 11.05 -1.12
CA ALA A 228 -9.00 12.21 -0.29
C ALA A 228 -9.23 13.50 -1.08
N GLY A 229 -9.12 13.47 -2.42
CA GLY A 229 -9.25 14.64 -3.29
C GLY A 229 -8.08 15.62 -3.16
N CYS A 230 -6.88 15.15 -2.83
CA CYS A 230 -5.67 15.97 -2.88
C CYS A 230 -5.11 15.99 -4.30
N LEU A 231 -4.65 17.16 -4.75
CA LEU A 231 -3.68 17.21 -5.84
C LEU A 231 -2.46 16.40 -5.42
N THR A 232 -2.24 15.26 -6.05
CA THR A 232 -1.17 14.36 -5.62
C THR A 232 0.07 14.56 -6.48
N PHE A 233 1.15 15.01 -5.83
CA PHE A 233 2.49 14.99 -6.40
C PHE A 233 3.06 13.58 -6.20
N MET A 234 3.16 12.85 -7.30
CA MET A 234 3.43 11.42 -7.30
C MET A 234 4.81 11.12 -7.87
N GLU A 235 5.67 10.45 -7.10
CA GLU A 235 6.95 9.97 -7.63
C GLU A 235 6.69 8.82 -8.60
N VAL A 236 6.95 9.05 -9.89
CA VAL A 236 6.81 8.02 -10.94
C VAL A 236 8.13 7.91 -11.68
N THR A 237 8.77 6.75 -11.56
CA THR A 237 10.08 6.44 -12.14
C THR A 237 10.10 5.01 -12.67
N GLU A 238 11.06 4.70 -13.55
CA GLU A 238 11.30 3.32 -13.99
C GLU A 238 11.69 2.40 -12.82
N ARG A 239 12.30 2.96 -11.79
CA ARG A 239 12.74 2.20 -10.63
C ARG A 239 11.56 1.77 -9.75
N ASN A 240 10.69 2.70 -9.38
CA ASN A 240 9.56 2.38 -8.50
C ASN A 240 8.36 1.79 -9.22
N GLN A 241 8.36 1.82 -10.55
CA GLN A 241 7.32 1.24 -11.39
C GLN A 241 5.89 1.71 -11.07
N ALA A 242 5.75 2.91 -10.50
CA ALA A 242 4.44 3.43 -10.10
C ALA A 242 3.49 3.69 -11.29
N SER A 243 3.99 3.65 -12.53
CA SER A 243 3.16 3.71 -13.74
C SER A 243 2.13 2.59 -13.84
N ILE A 244 2.34 1.45 -13.16
CA ILE A 244 1.34 0.34 -13.11
C ILE A 244 0.02 0.75 -12.45
N LEU A 245 0.02 1.82 -11.66
CA LEU A 245 -1.18 2.36 -11.03
C LEU A 245 -2.14 3.03 -12.02
N GLY A 246 -1.70 3.33 -13.25
CA GLY A 246 -2.52 3.90 -14.30
C GLY A 246 -2.80 5.40 -14.18
N PHE A 247 -2.11 6.12 -13.29
CA PHE A 247 -2.19 7.59 -13.26
C PHE A 247 -1.46 8.21 -14.46
N GLU A 248 -1.91 9.41 -14.86
CA GLU A 248 -1.40 10.17 -15.99
C GLU A 248 -0.95 11.57 -15.54
N ASP A 249 0.30 11.99 -15.92
CA ASP A 249 0.85 13.30 -15.54
C ASP A 249 0.00 14.46 -16.09
N GLY A 250 -0.36 15.40 -15.21
CA GLY A 250 -1.14 16.59 -15.55
C GLY A 250 -2.63 16.33 -15.80
N LYS A 251 -3.11 15.08 -15.72
CA LYS A 251 -4.51 14.71 -15.90
C LYS A 251 -5.18 14.32 -14.58
N ASN A 252 -4.59 13.38 -13.84
CA ASN A 252 -5.13 12.86 -12.58
C ASN A 252 -4.08 12.73 -11.46
N ALA A 253 -2.84 13.13 -11.73
CA ALA A 253 -1.75 13.32 -10.78
C ALA A 253 -0.72 14.28 -11.38
N VAL A 254 0.22 14.77 -10.57
CA VAL A 254 1.38 15.52 -11.05
C VAL A 254 2.63 14.69 -10.78
N PHE A 255 3.29 14.23 -11.84
CA PHE A 255 4.46 13.38 -11.70
C PHE A 255 5.70 14.15 -11.29
N ILE A 256 6.37 13.68 -10.27
CA ILE A 256 7.60 14.25 -9.73
C ILE A 256 8.73 13.20 -9.70
N ASN A 257 9.95 13.73 -9.74
CA ASN A 257 11.19 13.00 -9.50
C ASN A 257 12.24 13.96 -8.92
N GLU A 258 13.42 13.45 -8.60
CA GLU A 258 14.51 14.24 -8.01
C GLU A 258 14.94 15.48 -8.82
N LYS A 259 14.64 15.52 -10.13
CA LYS A 259 15.06 16.61 -11.02
C LYS A 259 14.00 17.70 -11.20
N ASN A 260 12.72 17.40 -10.95
CA ASN A 260 11.63 18.31 -11.31
C ASN A 260 10.71 18.71 -10.14
N TYR A 261 10.81 18.06 -8.97
CA TYR A 261 9.87 18.25 -7.86
C TYR A 261 9.80 19.72 -7.39
N GLU A 262 10.95 20.42 -7.26
CA GLU A 262 10.98 21.81 -6.81
C GLU A 262 10.22 22.73 -7.78
N LYS A 263 10.45 22.55 -9.09
CA LYS A 263 9.75 23.31 -10.12
C LYS A 263 8.24 23.04 -10.07
N LYS A 264 7.82 21.77 -10.03
CA LYS A 264 6.41 21.38 -9.98
C LYS A 264 5.70 21.94 -8.73
N PHE A 265 6.38 21.93 -7.58
CA PHE A 265 5.85 22.52 -6.35
C PHE A 265 5.79 24.05 -6.45
N SER A 266 6.82 24.70 -6.99
CA SER A 266 6.83 26.15 -7.20
C SER A 266 5.71 26.59 -8.15
N ASP A 267 5.46 25.85 -9.23
CA ASP A 267 4.35 26.09 -10.17
C ASP A 267 2.99 26.05 -9.45
N TYR A 268 2.81 25.15 -8.50
CA TYR A 268 1.60 25.08 -7.67
C TYR A 268 1.53 26.22 -6.64
N ILE A 269 2.59 26.43 -5.86
CA ILE A 269 2.62 27.41 -4.76
C ILE A 269 2.49 28.85 -5.29
N SER A 270 2.99 29.15 -6.49
CA SER A 270 2.89 30.48 -7.08
C SER A 270 1.45 30.87 -7.49
N ASP A 271 0.59 29.90 -7.77
CA ASP A 271 -0.82 30.09 -8.12
C ASP A 271 -1.67 28.91 -7.63
N PRO A 272 -1.85 28.73 -6.31
CA PRO A 272 -2.53 27.58 -5.75
C PRO A 272 -4.05 27.60 -5.96
N ASN A 273 -4.59 28.73 -6.44
CA ASN A 273 -6.01 28.88 -6.79
C ASN A 273 -6.32 28.61 -8.25
N ASN A 274 -5.32 28.27 -9.07
CA ASN A 274 -5.54 27.91 -10.47
C ASN A 274 -6.51 26.72 -10.57
N PRO A 275 -7.60 26.85 -11.33
CA PRO A 275 -8.62 25.80 -11.42
C PRO A 275 -8.09 24.44 -11.94
N LYS A 276 -7.00 24.45 -12.71
CA LYS A 276 -6.38 23.22 -13.18
C LYS A 276 -5.98 22.26 -12.04
N TRP A 277 -5.62 22.81 -10.86
CA TRP A 277 -5.20 21.98 -9.73
C TRP A 277 -6.36 21.22 -9.10
N SER A 278 -7.51 21.88 -8.96
CA SER A 278 -8.73 21.20 -8.50
C SER A 278 -9.24 20.19 -9.51
N GLU A 279 -9.15 20.47 -10.80
CA GLU A 279 -9.52 19.54 -11.87
C GLU A 279 -8.65 18.27 -11.84
N ILE A 280 -7.32 18.41 -11.74
CA ILE A 280 -6.41 17.24 -11.62
C ILE A 280 -6.71 16.44 -10.34
N ALA A 281 -6.98 17.12 -9.22
CA ALA A 281 -7.32 16.47 -7.96
C ALA A 281 -8.63 15.69 -8.02
N GLU A 282 -9.66 16.26 -8.67
CA GLU A 282 -10.96 15.63 -8.90
C GLU A 282 -10.82 14.40 -9.79
N ASN A 283 -10.16 14.54 -10.94
CA ASN A 283 -9.86 13.42 -11.84
C ASN A 283 -9.08 12.31 -11.14
N GLY A 284 -8.10 12.66 -10.28
CA GLY A 284 -7.32 11.70 -9.49
C GLY A 284 -8.19 10.94 -8.50
N ARG A 285 -9.12 11.64 -7.86
CA ARG A 285 -10.09 11.02 -6.96
C ARG A 285 -11.01 10.07 -7.70
N ASP A 286 -11.60 10.53 -8.79
CA ASP A 286 -12.54 9.72 -9.58
C ASP A 286 -11.86 8.46 -10.11
N TYR A 287 -10.65 8.60 -10.63
CA TYR A 287 -9.85 7.45 -11.06
C TYR A 287 -9.64 6.45 -9.91
N THR A 288 -9.23 6.94 -8.74
CA THR A 288 -8.94 6.11 -7.57
C THR A 288 -10.19 5.40 -7.06
N MET A 289 -11.29 6.12 -6.92
CA MET A 289 -12.55 5.56 -6.41
C MET A 289 -13.15 4.51 -7.34
N ASN A 290 -12.89 4.61 -8.64
CA ASN A 290 -13.38 3.64 -9.63
C ASN A 290 -12.44 2.42 -9.81
N ASN A 291 -11.15 2.53 -9.47
CA ASN A 291 -10.17 1.51 -9.86
C ASN A 291 -9.33 0.95 -8.72
N LEU A 292 -9.18 1.66 -7.57
CA LEU A 292 -8.17 1.33 -6.56
C LEU A 292 -8.76 1.21 -5.14
N THR A 293 -10.06 0.97 -5.02
CA THR A 293 -10.72 0.75 -3.73
C THR A 293 -10.58 -0.68 -3.23
N ASN A 294 -10.87 -0.89 -1.96
CA ASN A 294 -10.91 -2.22 -1.38
C ASN A 294 -12.01 -3.09 -2.00
N ASP A 295 -13.11 -2.52 -2.48
CA ASP A 295 -14.17 -3.27 -3.16
C ASP A 295 -13.68 -3.80 -4.51
N VAL A 296 -13.02 -2.97 -5.32
CA VAL A 296 -12.37 -3.39 -6.58
C VAL A 296 -11.29 -4.45 -6.33
N ALA A 297 -10.55 -4.32 -5.22
CA ALA A 297 -9.56 -5.31 -4.83
C ALA A 297 -10.21 -6.65 -4.41
N ALA A 298 -11.36 -6.59 -3.74
CA ALA A 298 -12.14 -7.79 -3.38
C ALA A 298 -12.68 -8.50 -4.62
N ASP A 299 -13.23 -7.75 -5.60
CA ASP A 299 -13.65 -8.28 -6.90
C ASP A 299 -12.47 -9.00 -7.60
N SER A 300 -11.30 -8.34 -7.65
CA SER A 300 -10.10 -8.89 -8.30
C SER A 300 -9.59 -10.16 -7.61
N LEU A 301 -9.72 -10.25 -6.29
CA LEU A 301 -9.34 -11.45 -5.54
C LEU A 301 -10.38 -12.56 -5.69
N ALA A 302 -11.66 -12.23 -5.74
CA ALA A 302 -12.74 -13.19 -6.02
C ALA A 302 -12.56 -13.82 -7.42
N GLU A 303 -12.20 -13.03 -8.43
CA GLU A 303 -11.88 -13.55 -9.76
C GLU A 303 -10.65 -14.49 -9.73
N LEU A 304 -9.62 -14.17 -8.93
CA LEU A 304 -8.51 -15.08 -8.74
C LEU A 304 -8.94 -16.40 -8.09
N PHE A 305 -9.84 -16.37 -7.12
CA PHE A 305 -10.35 -17.57 -6.46
C PHE A 305 -11.09 -18.47 -7.45
N LYS A 306 -11.89 -17.92 -8.36
CA LYS A 306 -12.61 -18.67 -9.40
C LYS A 306 -11.68 -19.48 -10.31
N GLU A 307 -10.41 -19.09 -10.48
CA GLU A 307 -9.43 -19.86 -11.24
C GLU A 307 -9.06 -21.20 -10.56
N TYR A 308 -9.32 -21.32 -9.26
CA TYR A 308 -8.95 -22.46 -8.41
C TYR A 308 -10.14 -23.31 -7.93
N ILE A 309 -11.36 -22.78 -8.02
CA ILE A 309 -12.59 -23.48 -7.66
C ILE A 309 -13.11 -24.19 -8.91
N LYS A 310 -13.33 -25.49 -8.80
CA LYS A 310 -13.85 -26.32 -9.91
C LYS A 310 -15.37 -26.35 -9.91
#